data_42682ddfb059f4c482c6572e86753851
#
_entry.id   42682ddfb059f4c482c6572e86753851
#
_cell.length_a   1.000
_cell.length_b   1.000
_cell.length_c   1.000
_cell.angle_alpha   90.00
_cell.angle_beta   90.00
_cell.angle_gamma   90.00
#
_symmetry.space_group_name_H-M   'P 1'
#
loop_
_entity.id
_entity.type
_entity.pdbx_description
1 polymer ?
#
loop_
_entity_poly.entity_id
_entity_poly.type
_entity_poly.pdbx_seq_one_letter_code
_entity_poly.pdbx_strand_id
1 'polypeptide(L)'
;MVYNIINHASIVIWSLGNGAGPGNNFVEAYKAIKTVDTTRPVQYERNNDIVDMGSNQYPSIAWVQGAVTGKYGVKYPYHISEYAHSMGNAVGNLIDYWEAMESTNFFMGGAIWDWVDQAINNYDPVTGDKYWGYGGDFGDKPNDGMFCMNGIMRPDLSPKGQYFEVKKVYQNVGVKAVDMKNGVIEIFNKNYFVPLNDYEIVWSLYENGECVLANQYLTGPRMAVGPREKQNFRLDLSGVQLNETSEYFVKVQFKLANNK
;
A
#
# COMPACT_ATOMS: atom_id res chain seq x y z
N MET A 1 22.39 -16.63 4.43
CA MET A 1 21.44 -15.55 4.75
C MET A 1 20.83 -15.72 6.14
N VAL A 2 20.03 -16.75 6.44
CA VAL A 2 19.29 -16.87 7.70
C VAL A 2 20.17 -16.72 8.94
N TYR A 3 21.28 -17.44 9.06
CA TYR A 3 22.22 -17.30 10.19
C TYR A 3 22.70 -15.88 10.45
N ASN A 4 22.89 -15.08 9.39
CA ASN A 4 23.44 -13.73 9.53
C ASN A 4 22.42 -12.73 10.05
N ILE A 5 21.13 -12.96 9.83
CA ILE A 5 20.08 -11.98 10.08
C ILE A 5 18.94 -12.48 10.97
N ILE A 6 19.06 -13.69 11.53
CA ILE A 6 18.00 -14.29 12.37
C ILE A 6 17.63 -13.43 13.59
N ASN A 7 18.60 -12.66 14.12
CA ASN A 7 18.40 -11.79 15.27
C ASN A 7 17.72 -10.45 14.97
N HIS A 8 17.43 -10.17 13.70
CA HIS A 8 16.69 -8.95 13.33
C HIS A 8 15.20 -9.14 13.55
N ALA A 9 14.66 -8.44 14.53
CA ALA A 9 13.25 -8.55 14.92
C ALA A 9 12.27 -8.04 13.83
N SER A 10 12.73 -7.20 12.92
CA SER A 10 11.94 -6.70 11.77
C SER A 10 11.70 -7.74 10.69
N ILE A 11 12.45 -8.84 10.68
CA ILE A 11 12.24 -9.95 9.75
C ILE A 11 11.17 -10.84 10.34
N VAL A 12 10.03 -10.92 9.68
CA VAL A 12 8.87 -11.69 10.17
C VAL A 12 8.55 -12.92 9.31
N ILE A 13 9.07 -12.96 8.06
CA ILE A 13 8.83 -14.05 7.09
C ILE A 13 10.14 -14.31 6.34
N TRP A 14 10.42 -15.59 6.04
CA TRP A 14 11.48 -16.00 5.13
C TRP A 14 10.91 -16.27 3.75
N SER A 15 11.65 -15.92 2.69
CA SER A 15 11.31 -16.25 1.31
C SER A 15 12.37 -17.16 0.72
N LEU A 16 11.96 -18.20 -0.01
CA LEU A 16 12.89 -19.11 -0.68
C LEU A 16 13.49 -18.54 -1.96
N GLY A 17 12.83 -17.56 -2.56
CA GLY A 17 13.28 -16.97 -3.82
C GLY A 17 12.21 -16.12 -4.47
N ASN A 18 12.42 -15.76 -5.72
CA ASN A 18 11.49 -14.97 -6.50
C ASN A 18 11.46 -15.44 -7.97
N GLY A 19 10.25 -15.71 -8.49
CA GLY A 19 10.01 -15.93 -9.91
C GLY A 19 10.68 -17.15 -10.54
N ALA A 20 11.41 -17.95 -9.78
CA ALA A 20 12.01 -19.19 -10.27
C ALA A 20 10.98 -20.34 -10.23
N GLY A 21 11.11 -21.34 -11.09
CA GLY A 21 10.17 -22.46 -11.14
C GLY A 21 10.20 -23.33 -9.89
N PRO A 22 9.24 -24.27 -9.74
CA PRO A 22 9.30 -25.26 -8.69
C PRO A 22 10.49 -26.21 -8.88
N GLY A 23 11.04 -26.75 -7.80
CA GLY A 23 12.13 -27.71 -7.89
C GLY A 23 12.63 -28.17 -6.53
N ASN A 24 13.37 -29.26 -6.51
CA ASN A 24 13.84 -29.88 -5.27
C ASN A 24 14.77 -28.97 -4.46
N ASN A 25 15.48 -28.06 -5.11
CA ASN A 25 16.33 -27.09 -4.40
C ASN A 25 15.54 -26.23 -3.42
N PHE A 26 14.29 -25.88 -3.75
CA PHE A 26 13.41 -25.12 -2.83
C PHE A 26 12.95 -25.98 -1.66
N VAL A 27 12.69 -27.28 -1.88
CA VAL A 27 12.37 -28.22 -0.81
C VAL A 27 13.53 -28.31 0.19
N GLU A 28 14.75 -28.48 -0.31
CA GLU A 28 15.95 -28.56 0.54
C GLU A 28 16.26 -27.21 1.23
N ALA A 29 16.06 -26.08 0.54
CA ALA A 29 16.20 -24.75 1.15
C ALA A 29 15.18 -24.53 2.27
N TYR A 30 13.91 -24.93 2.10
CA TYR A 30 12.90 -24.89 3.14
C TYR A 30 13.34 -25.71 4.37
N LYS A 31 13.75 -26.95 4.17
CA LYS A 31 14.24 -27.82 5.27
C LYS A 31 15.42 -27.17 5.99
N ALA A 32 16.39 -26.64 5.24
CA ALA A 32 17.56 -25.97 5.82
C ALA A 32 17.18 -24.74 6.65
N ILE A 33 16.23 -23.93 6.19
CA ILE A 33 15.71 -22.80 7.00
C ILE A 33 15.10 -23.32 8.31
N LYS A 34 14.26 -24.34 8.23
CA LYS A 34 13.57 -24.90 9.39
C LYS A 34 14.50 -25.57 10.41
N THR A 35 15.72 -25.97 10.02
CA THR A 35 16.73 -26.42 11.01
C THR A 35 17.32 -25.26 11.82
N VAL A 36 17.25 -24.02 11.30
CA VAL A 36 17.82 -22.82 11.93
C VAL A 36 16.76 -22.00 12.64
N ASP A 37 15.60 -21.82 12.01
CA ASP A 37 14.49 -21.01 12.54
C ASP A 37 13.15 -21.72 12.34
N THR A 38 12.60 -22.22 13.44
CA THR A 38 11.27 -22.84 13.48
C THR A 38 10.16 -21.86 13.79
N THR A 39 10.47 -20.62 14.13
CA THR A 39 9.50 -19.63 14.63
C THR A 39 8.85 -18.81 13.54
N ARG A 40 9.62 -18.43 12.50
CA ARG A 40 9.11 -17.62 11.40
C ARG A 40 8.56 -18.49 10.27
N PRO A 41 7.43 -18.10 9.64
CA PRO A 41 6.92 -18.78 8.48
C PRO A 41 7.81 -18.56 7.26
N VAL A 42 7.75 -19.51 6.34
CA VAL A 42 8.44 -19.46 5.05
C VAL A 42 7.40 -19.35 3.94
N GLN A 43 7.63 -18.49 2.97
CA GLN A 43 6.79 -18.33 1.77
C GLN A 43 7.60 -18.63 0.49
N TYR A 44 6.89 -19.04 -0.56
CA TYR A 44 7.39 -19.10 -1.93
C TYR A 44 6.21 -19.16 -2.91
N GLU A 45 6.06 -18.15 -3.76
CA GLU A 45 4.88 -17.95 -4.62
C GLU A 45 4.76 -18.99 -5.74
N ARG A 46 5.84 -19.67 -6.12
CA ARG A 46 5.83 -20.70 -7.19
C ARG A 46 5.58 -22.11 -6.69
N ASN A 47 5.61 -22.33 -5.38
CA ASN A 47 5.32 -23.63 -4.80
C ASN A 47 4.79 -23.51 -3.37
N ASN A 48 3.51 -23.23 -3.24
CA ASN A 48 2.85 -23.09 -1.94
C ASN A 48 2.78 -24.42 -1.15
N ASP A 49 2.92 -25.57 -1.80
CA ASP A 49 2.75 -26.87 -1.15
C ASP A 49 3.88 -27.18 -0.15
N ILE A 50 5.09 -26.70 -0.45
CA ILE A 50 6.29 -26.98 0.35
C ILE A 50 6.54 -25.98 1.48
N VAL A 51 5.78 -24.89 1.57
CA VAL A 51 6.01 -23.78 2.50
C VAL A 51 4.88 -23.60 3.51
N ASP A 52 5.08 -22.75 4.51
CA ASP A 52 4.14 -22.62 5.63
C ASP A 52 2.92 -21.77 5.29
N MET A 53 3.07 -20.77 4.42
CA MET A 53 2.03 -19.79 4.10
C MET A 53 1.81 -19.64 2.59
N GLY A 54 0.63 -19.14 2.24
CA GLY A 54 0.27 -18.91 0.84
C GLY A 54 0.89 -17.62 0.29
N SER A 55 1.27 -17.67 -0.99
CA SER A 55 1.73 -16.49 -1.73
C SER A 55 1.40 -16.62 -3.22
N ASN A 56 1.28 -15.49 -3.90
CA ASN A 56 1.12 -15.40 -5.34
C ASN A 56 1.84 -14.16 -5.88
N GLN A 57 2.13 -14.16 -7.15
CA GLN A 57 2.74 -13.05 -7.87
C GLN A 57 1.79 -12.62 -8.98
N TYR A 58 1.42 -11.34 -8.99
CA TYR A 58 0.49 -10.73 -9.95
C TYR A 58 -0.87 -11.45 -10.10
N PRO A 59 -1.57 -11.82 -9.02
CA PRO A 59 -2.93 -12.31 -9.15
C PRO A 59 -3.85 -11.21 -9.70
N SER A 60 -4.86 -11.57 -10.49
CA SER A 60 -5.89 -10.62 -10.88
C SER A 60 -6.79 -10.25 -9.69
N ILE A 61 -7.47 -9.09 -9.77
CA ILE A 61 -8.47 -8.68 -8.76
C ILE A 61 -9.54 -9.76 -8.59
N ALA A 62 -10.05 -10.30 -9.67
CA ALA A 62 -11.05 -11.37 -9.64
C ALA A 62 -10.54 -12.63 -8.93
N TRP A 63 -9.25 -12.95 -9.09
CA TRP A 63 -8.64 -14.05 -8.36
C TRP A 63 -8.58 -13.75 -6.85
N VAL A 64 -8.15 -12.54 -6.45
CA VAL A 64 -8.11 -12.14 -5.03
C VAL A 64 -9.51 -12.19 -4.42
N GLN A 65 -10.53 -11.65 -5.11
CA GLN A 65 -11.93 -11.72 -4.69
C GLN A 65 -12.41 -13.16 -4.51
N GLY A 66 -11.99 -14.08 -5.38
CA GLY A 66 -12.26 -15.51 -5.22
C GLY A 66 -11.51 -16.14 -4.04
N ALA A 67 -10.25 -15.78 -3.84
CA ALA A 67 -9.43 -16.30 -2.75
C ALA A 67 -9.99 -15.93 -1.37
N VAL A 68 -10.44 -14.69 -1.19
CA VAL A 68 -11.02 -14.23 0.10
C VAL A 68 -12.34 -14.91 0.44
N THR A 69 -13.04 -15.49 -0.54
CA THR A 69 -14.26 -16.29 -0.33
C THR A 69 -13.98 -17.79 -0.18
N GLY A 70 -12.70 -18.18 -0.14
CA GLY A 70 -12.30 -19.60 0.02
C GLY A 70 -12.32 -20.42 -1.27
N LYS A 71 -12.60 -19.83 -2.44
CA LYS A 71 -12.74 -20.52 -3.73
C LYS A 71 -11.55 -21.41 -4.10
N TYR A 72 -10.34 -21.03 -3.70
CA TYR A 72 -9.11 -21.70 -4.13
C TYR A 72 -8.39 -22.48 -3.02
N GLY A 73 -8.94 -22.53 -1.81
CA GLY A 73 -8.35 -23.27 -0.69
C GLY A 73 -6.90 -22.85 -0.37
N VAL A 74 -6.61 -21.54 -0.43
CA VAL A 74 -5.26 -21.00 -0.19
C VAL A 74 -4.79 -21.22 1.25
N LYS A 75 -3.48 -21.39 1.47
CA LYS A 75 -2.88 -21.44 2.81
C LYS A 75 -2.91 -20.08 3.48
N TYR A 76 -3.10 -20.06 4.78
CA TYR A 76 -3.07 -18.88 5.64
C TYR A 76 -1.81 -18.82 6.50
N PRO A 77 -1.28 -17.61 6.83
CA PRO A 77 -1.65 -16.33 6.24
C PRO A 77 -1.28 -16.26 4.76
N TYR A 78 -1.85 -15.28 4.03
CA TYR A 78 -1.61 -15.12 2.60
C TYR A 78 -0.98 -13.75 2.27
N HIS A 79 0.05 -13.76 1.42
CA HIS A 79 0.79 -12.58 0.99
C HIS A 79 0.90 -12.53 -0.54
N ILE A 80 0.68 -11.36 -1.14
CA ILE A 80 0.97 -11.17 -2.57
C ILE A 80 2.40 -10.65 -2.69
N SER A 81 3.31 -11.51 -3.16
CA SER A 81 4.75 -11.19 -3.20
C SER A 81 5.09 -10.06 -4.17
N GLU A 82 4.32 -9.93 -5.25
CA GLU A 82 4.37 -8.81 -6.18
C GLU A 82 3.00 -8.56 -6.78
N TYR A 83 2.61 -7.28 -6.93
CA TYR A 83 1.41 -6.85 -7.64
C TYR A 83 1.53 -5.40 -8.10
N ALA A 84 0.53 -4.93 -8.86
CA ALA A 84 0.42 -3.53 -9.29
C ALA A 84 1.73 -3.00 -9.92
N HIS A 85 2.30 -3.74 -10.87
CA HIS A 85 3.52 -3.35 -11.58
C HIS A 85 3.44 -1.93 -12.11
N SER A 86 4.33 -1.03 -11.64
CA SER A 86 4.17 0.42 -11.76
C SER A 86 4.77 1.04 -13.03
N MET A 87 5.10 0.23 -14.02
CA MET A 87 5.62 0.71 -15.30
C MET A 87 4.53 1.44 -16.10
N GLY A 88 4.85 2.59 -16.66
CA GLY A 88 3.91 3.37 -17.48
C GLY A 88 2.77 3.99 -16.66
N ASN A 89 1.53 3.86 -17.15
CA ASN A 89 0.29 4.34 -16.52
C ASN A 89 -0.33 3.26 -15.61
N ALA A 90 0.45 2.67 -14.76
CA ALA A 90 0.04 1.56 -13.92
C ALA A 90 -0.50 2.00 -12.55
N VAL A 91 -0.74 1.01 -11.69
CA VAL A 91 -1.40 0.96 -10.39
C VAL A 91 -2.88 1.36 -10.37
N GLY A 92 -3.54 1.39 -11.52
CA GLY A 92 -5.00 1.52 -11.57
C GLY A 92 -5.71 0.41 -10.80
N ASN A 93 -6.89 0.71 -10.25
CA ASN A 93 -7.72 -0.22 -9.49
C ASN A 93 -7.04 -0.80 -8.22
N LEU A 94 -6.03 -0.12 -7.67
CA LEU A 94 -5.35 -0.56 -6.46
C LEU A 94 -6.33 -0.70 -5.28
N ILE A 95 -7.32 0.18 -5.21
CA ILE A 95 -8.35 0.14 -4.17
C ILE A 95 -9.15 -1.17 -4.19
N ASP A 96 -9.45 -1.74 -5.37
CA ASP A 96 -10.22 -2.98 -5.48
C ASP A 96 -9.47 -4.19 -4.88
N TYR A 97 -8.13 -4.21 -5.02
CA TYR A 97 -7.29 -5.20 -4.33
C TYR A 97 -7.40 -5.06 -2.82
N TRP A 98 -7.30 -3.81 -2.32
CA TRP A 98 -7.29 -3.55 -0.88
C TRP A 98 -8.65 -3.78 -0.24
N GLU A 99 -9.75 -3.44 -0.90
CA GLU A 99 -11.09 -3.76 -0.43
C GLU A 99 -11.29 -5.27 -0.29
N ALA A 100 -10.82 -6.05 -1.27
CA ALA A 100 -10.87 -7.50 -1.19
C ALA A 100 -9.97 -8.04 -0.07
N MET A 101 -8.72 -7.61 0.03
CA MET A 101 -7.77 -8.07 1.07
C MET A 101 -8.23 -7.68 2.47
N GLU A 102 -8.70 -6.45 2.68
CA GLU A 102 -9.18 -5.97 3.98
C GLU A 102 -10.52 -6.60 4.41
N SER A 103 -11.23 -7.28 3.51
CA SER A 103 -12.46 -8.00 3.85
C SER A 103 -12.22 -9.27 4.70
N THR A 104 -10.95 -9.68 4.85
CA THR A 104 -10.57 -10.88 5.61
C THR A 104 -9.43 -10.59 6.59
N ASN A 105 -9.22 -11.50 7.55
CA ASN A 105 -8.11 -11.43 8.52
C ASN A 105 -6.89 -12.26 8.12
N PHE A 106 -6.91 -12.93 6.96
CA PHE A 106 -5.83 -13.83 6.57
C PHE A 106 -4.95 -13.28 5.44
N PHE A 107 -5.39 -12.27 4.71
CA PHE A 107 -4.53 -11.54 3.78
C PHE A 107 -3.65 -10.56 4.54
N MET A 108 -2.35 -10.65 4.34
CA MET A 108 -1.36 -9.77 4.96
C MET A 108 -1.12 -8.49 4.14
N GLY A 109 -1.58 -8.46 2.89
CA GLY A 109 -1.32 -7.41 1.93
C GLY A 109 -0.43 -7.89 0.79
N GLY A 110 0.27 -6.96 0.16
CA GLY A 110 1.16 -7.26 -0.95
C GLY A 110 2.26 -6.22 -1.13
N ALA A 111 3.30 -6.59 -1.88
CA ALA A 111 4.40 -5.70 -2.24
C ALA A 111 4.23 -5.20 -3.68
N ILE A 112 4.09 -3.88 -3.84
CA ILE A 112 4.03 -3.25 -5.17
C ILE A 112 5.37 -3.40 -5.87
N TRP A 113 5.37 -3.77 -7.14
CA TRP A 113 6.54 -3.76 -7.98
C TRP A 113 6.56 -2.51 -8.87
N ASP A 114 7.36 -1.47 -8.60
CA ASP A 114 8.42 -1.39 -7.63
C ASP A 114 8.37 -0.05 -6.89
N TRP A 115 9.29 0.18 -5.93
CA TRP A 115 9.37 1.43 -5.19
C TRP A 115 9.97 2.57 -6.02
N VAL A 116 11.12 2.34 -6.65
CA VAL A 116 11.88 3.38 -7.37
C VAL A 116 12.31 2.89 -8.74
N ASP A 117 12.20 3.75 -9.76
CA ASP A 117 12.77 3.47 -11.09
C ASP A 117 14.27 3.21 -10.96
N GLN A 118 14.76 2.11 -11.55
CA GLN A 118 16.14 1.65 -11.43
C GLN A 118 17.04 2.19 -12.56
N ALA A 119 16.76 3.40 -13.06
CA ALA A 119 17.56 4.07 -14.07
C ALA A 119 18.76 4.80 -13.47
N ILE A 120 19.77 5.03 -14.28
CA ILE A 120 21.04 5.63 -13.89
C ILE A 120 21.17 7.02 -14.53
N ASN A 121 21.73 7.98 -13.79
CA ASN A 121 22.04 9.29 -14.36
C ASN A 121 22.95 9.17 -15.58
N ASN A 122 22.54 9.78 -16.70
CA ASN A 122 23.36 9.91 -17.88
C ASN A 122 23.21 11.32 -18.49
N TYR A 123 24.07 11.68 -19.41
CA TYR A 123 24.08 12.98 -20.07
C TYR A 123 24.15 12.79 -21.58
N ASP A 124 23.33 13.53 -22.29
CA ASP A 124 23.40 13.57 -23.76
C ASP A 124 24.77 14.16 -24.17
N PRO A 125 25.57 13.44 -24.97
CA PRO A 125 26.92 13.89 -25.34
C PRO A 125 26.93 15.11 -26.27
N VAL A 126 25.78 15.46 -26.90
CA VAL A 126 25.68 16.58 -27.83
C VAL A 126 25.13 17.82 -27.11
N THR A 127 24.03 17.66 -26.36
CA THR A 127 23.34 18.78 -25.69
C THR A 127 23.85 19.01 -24.28
N GLY A 128 24.45 17.99 -23.63
CA GLY A 128 24.82 18.04 -22.23
C GLY A 128 23.62 17.86 -21.26
N ASP A 129 22.41 17.61 -21.78
CA ASP A 129 21.23 17.47 -20.97
C ASP A 129 21.26 16.17 -20.17
N LYS A 130 20.84 16.27 -18.91
CA LYS A 130 20.72 15.14 -18.02
C LYS A 130 19.47 14.33 -18.36
N TYR A 131 19.61 13.00 -18.43
CA TYR A 131 18.51 12.07 -18.57
C TYR A 131 18.70 10.81 -17.71
N TRP A 132 17.63 10.02 -17.56
CA TRP A 132 17.67 8.75 -16.87
C TRP A 132 17.90 7.62 -17.88
N GLY A 133 19.14 7.11 -17.91
CA GLY A 133 19.52 6.03 -18.81
C GLY A 133 19.05 4.67 -18.32
N TYR A 134 18.68 3.80 -19.25
CA TYR A 134 18.25 2.42 -19.01
C TYR A 134 18.87 1.46 -20.04
N GLY A 135 18.37 0.22 -20.11
CA GLY A 135 18.99 -0.83 -20.95
C GLY A 135 19.14 -0.40 -22.41
N GLY A 136 20.37 -0.50 -22.91
CA GLY A 136 20.80 -0.10 -24.26
C GLY A 136 21.46 1.28 -24.34
N ASP A 137 21.16 2.20 -23.40
CA ASP A 137 21.74 3.55 -23.41
C ASP A 137 23.24 3.58 -23.10
N PHE A 138 23.77 2.50 -22.53
CA PHE A 138 25.18 2.32 -22.19
C PHE A 138 25.92 1.40 -23.17
N GLY A 139 25.30 1.05 -24.31
CA GLY A 139 25.86 0.13 -25.31
C GLY A 139 25.79 -1.34 -24.92
N ASP A 140 25.09 -1.67 -23.84
CA ASP A 140 24.88 -3.03 -23.34
C ASP A 140 23.97 -3.85 -24.24
N LYS A 141 24.35 -5.11 -24.49
CA LYS A 141 23.60 -6.10 -25.29
C LYS A 141 23.85 -7.51 -24.75
N PRO A 142 22.78 -8.33 -24.57
CA PRO A 142 21.35 -7.97 -24.67
C PRO A 142 20.89 -7.06 -23.54
N ASN A 143 19.73 -6.41 -23.73
CA ASN A 143 19.09 -5.59 -22.70
C ASN A 143 17.56 -5.64 -22.84
N ASP A 144 16.84 -5.25 -21.80
CA ASP A 144 15.37 -5.20 -21.72
C ASP A 144 14.82 -3.76 -21.83
N GLY A 145 15.64 -2.81 -22.31
CA GLY A 145 15.23 -1.42 -22.51
C GLY A 145 14.75 -0.76 -21.20
N MET A 146 13.58 -0.15 -21.28
CA MET A 146 12.97 0.57 -20.16
C MET A 146 12.31 -0.31 -19.08
N PHE A 147 12.48 -1.64 -19.10
CA PHE A 147 11.81 -2.56 -18.18
C PHE A 147 12.24 -2.38 -16.70
N CYS A 148 13.24 -1.56 -16.42
CA CYS A 148 13.65 -1.13 -15.09
C CYS A 148 12.96 0.17 -14.61
N MET A 149 12.12 0.80 -15.47
CA MET A 149 11.36 2.03 -15.14
C MET A 149 10.00 1.71 -14.52
N ASN A 150 9.99 0.91 -13.48
CA ASN A 150 8.82 0.28 -12.88
C ASN A 150 8.51 0.75 -11.45
N GLY A 151 9.17 1.81 -10.98
CA GLY A 151 8.94 2.40 -9.67
C GLY A 151 7.72 3.32 -9.59
N ILE A 152 7.17 3.49 -8.40
CA ILE A 152 6.20 4.56 -8.08
C ILE A 152 6.88 5.92 -7.84
N MET A 153 8.20 5.89 -7.67
CA MET A 153 9.08 7.06 -7.54
C MET A 153 10.06 7.08 -8.72
N ARG A 154 10.53 8.27 -9.10
CA ARG A 154 11.64 8.42 -10.05
C ARG A 154 12.97 8.07 -9.38
N PRO A 155 14.07 7.92 -10.16
CA PRO A 155 15.39 7.60 -9.60
C PRO A 155 15.93 8.63 -8.60
N ASP A 156 15.47 9.88 -8.69
CA ASP A 156 15.80 10.96 -7.75
C ASP A 156 14.87 11.03 -6.54
N LEU A 157 14.03 10.02 -6.35
CA LEU A 157 13.01 9.92 -5.31
C LEU A 157 11.89 10.96 -5.42
N SER A 158 11.75 11.65 -6.54
CA SER A 158 10.57 12.48 -6.78
C SER A 158 9.36 11.60 -7.09
N PRO A 159 8.15 11.95 -6.57
CA PRO A 159 6.98 11.11 -6.76
C PRO A 159 6.48 11.13 -8.22
N LYS A 160 6.05 9.97 -8.70
CA LYS A 160 5.24 9.82 -9.93
C LYS A 160 3.75 9.88 -9.58
N GLY A 161 2.88 9.93 -10.58
CA GLY A 161 1.42 9.93 -10.36
C GLY A 161 0.93 8.74 -9.53
N GLN A 162 1.52 7.57 -9.75
CA GLN A 162 1.24 6.32 -9.03
C GLN A 162 1.45 6.43 -7.50
N TYR A 163 2.42 7.23 -7.07
CA TYR A 163 2.67 7.46 -5.64
C TYR A 163 1.45 7.99 -4.91
N PHE A 164 0.70 8.91 -5.52
CA PHE A 164 -0.46 9.51 -4.87
C PHE A 164 -1.63 8.54 -4.74
N GLU A 165 -1.80 7.63 -5.71
CA GLU A 165 -2.76 6.54 -5.62
C GLU A 165 -2.39 5.58 -4.47
N VAL A 166 -1.13 5.14 -4.42
CA VAL A 166 -0.62 4.28 -3.34
C VAL A 166 -0.78 4.97 -1.98
N LYS A 167 -0.39 6.24 -1.87
CA LYS A 167 -0.55 7.03 -0.64
C LYS A 167 -2.00 7.08 -0.18
N LYS A 168 -2.96 7.18 -1.10
CA LYS A 168 -4.39 7.21 -0.77
C LYS A 168 -4.87 5.83 -0.30
N VAL A 169 -4.56 4.78 -1.05
CA VAL A 169 -5.04 3.43 -0.76
C VAL A 169 -4.41 2.85 0.51
N TYR A 170 -3.13 3.13 0.76
CA TYR A 170 -2.39 2.63 1.94
C TYR A 170 -2.65 3.42 3.22
N GLN A 171 -3.60 4.35 3.23
CA GLN A 171 -3.95 5.08 4.45
C GLN A 171 -4.44 4.14 5.55
N ASN A 172 -3.85 4.29 6.74
CA ASN A 172 -4.24 3.53 7.93
C ASN A 172 -5.51 4.07 8.62
N VAL A 173 -6.17 5.05 8.02
CA VAL A 173 -7.40 5.65 8.53
C VAL A 173 -8.42 5.71 7.41
N GLY A 174 -9.58 5.08 7.62
CA GLY A 174 -10.74 5.19 6.75
C GLY A 174 -11.67 6.31 7.19
N VAL A 175 -12.27 7.00 6.23
CA VAL A 175 -13.34 7.99 6.49
C VAL A 175 -14.52 7.65 5.61
N LYS A 176 -15.72 7.61 6.18
CA LYS A 176 -16.98 7.34 5.48
C LYS A 176 -18.02 8.38 5.84
N ALA A 177 -18.75 8.87 4.85
CA ALA A 177 -19.94 9.66 5.06
C ALA A 177 -21.05 8.79 5.69
N VAL A 178 -21.66 9.26 6.77
CA VAL A 178 -22.76 8.57 7.46
C VAL A 178 -24.07 9.36 7.30
N ASP A 179 -24.06 10.63 7.71
CA ASP A 179 -25.17 11.56 7.54
C ASP A 179 -24.60 12.96 7.25
N MET A 180 -24.35 13.23 6.00
CA MET A 180 -23.71 14.49 5.59
C MET A 180 -24.61 15.71 5.77
N LYS A 181 -25.94 15.55 5.78
CA LYS A 181 -26.87 16.66 6.08
C LYS A 181 -26.64 17.19 7.50
N ASN A 182 -26.31 16.30 8.43
CA ASN A 182 -26.02 16.62 9.81
C ASN A 182 -24.50 16.68 10.10
N GLY A 183 -23.65 16.61 9.09
CA GLY A 183 -22.20 16.67 9.20
C GLY A 183 -21.58 15.42 9.85
N VAL A 184 -22.23 14.25 9.82
CA VAL A 184 -21.73 13.05 10.51
C VAL A 184 -20.88 12.21 9.58
N ILE A 185 -19.64 11.96 10.02
CA ILE A 185 -18.68 11.04 9.38
C ILE A 185 -18.29 9.92 10.34
N GLU A 186 -18.01 8.73 9.81
CA GLU A 186 -17.37 7.63 10.55
C GLU A 186 -15.87 7.66 10.27
N ILE A 187 -15.06 7.57 11.30
CA ILE A 187 -13.62 7.36 11.22
C ILE A 187 -13.33 5.93 11.66
N PHE A 188 -12.60 5.19 10.83
CA PHE A 188 -12.14 3.83 11.08
C PHE A 188 -10.62 3.81 11.25
N ASN A 189 -10.14 3.40 12.41
CA ASN A 189 -8.73 3.13 12.63
C ASN A 189 -8.38 1.74 12.08
N LYS A 190 -7.68 1.70 10.95
CA LYS A 190 -7.24 0.46 10.30
C LYS A 190 -5.99 -0.15 10.95
N ASN A 191 -5.28 0.58 11.81
CA ASN A 191 -4.13 0.04 12.53
C ASN A 191 -4.54 -1.12 13.45
N TYR A 192 -3.62 -2.08 13.64
CA TYR A 192 -3.81 -3.23 14.53
C TYR A 192 -3.32 -2.96 15.95
N PHE A 193 -2.38 -2.04 16.15
CA PHE A 193 -1.69 -1.85 17.42
C PHE A 193 -1.63 -0.40 17.90
N VAL A 194 -1.90 0.57 17.02
CA VAL A 194 -1.70 2.00 17.29
C VAL A 194 -3.04 2.73 17.30
N PRO A 195 -3.41 3.40 18.42
CA PRO A 195 -4.58 4.28 18.46
C PRO A 195 -4.32 5.57 17.65
N LEU A 196 -5.40 6.32 17.36
CA LEU A 196 -5.28 7.58 16.62
C LEU A 196 -5.03 8.82 17.51
N ASN A 197 -4.61 8.64 18.76
CA ASN A 197 -4.43 9.73 19.74
C ASN A 197 -3.40 10.78 19.33
N ASP A 198 -2.50 10.44 18.43
CA ASP A 198 -1.41 11.29 17.98
C ASP A 198 -1.75 12.14 16.76
N TYR A 199 -3.01 12.02 16.28
CA TYR A 199 -3.46 12.78 15.13
C TYR A 199 -4.44 13.88 15.52
N GLU A 200 -4.33 15.00 14.80
CA GLU A 200 -5.35 16.04 14.72
C GLU A 200 -6.14 15.83 13.42
N ILE A 201 -7.47 15.98 13.51
CA ILE A 201 -8.31 15.95 12.32
C ILE A 201 -8.57 17.39 11.90
N VAL A 202 -8.20 17.69 10.68
CA VAL A 202 -8.49 18.97 10.02
C VAL A 202 -9.40 18.70 8.84
N TRP A 203 -10.49 19.47 8.72
CA TRP A 203 -11.41 19.32 7.62
C TRP A 203 -11.70 20.65 6.93
N SER A 204 -12.11 20.58 5.68
CA SER A 204 -12.50 21.74 4.88
C SER A 204 -13.72 21.38 4.05
N LEU A 205 -14.61 22.34 3.84
CA LEU A 205 -15.78 22.21 2.97
C LEU A 205 -15.56 22.96 1.68
N TYR A 206 -15.92 22.34 0.57
CA TYR A 206 -15.89 22.90 -0.75
C TYR A 206 -17.28 22.90 -1.34
N GLU A 207 -17.66 23.99 -2.00
CA GLU A 207 -18.88 24.13 -2.78
C GLU A 207 -18.51 24.36 -4.26
N ASN A 208 -18.98 23.49 -5.16
CA ASN A 208 -18.67 23.54 -6.60
C ASN A 208 -17.18 23.69 -6.90
N GLY A 209 -16.31 23.09 -6.06
CA GLY A 209 -14.86 23.13 -6.18
C GLY A 209 -14.17 24.28 -5.43
N GLU A 210 -14.90 25.31 -4.99
CA GLU A 210 -14.37 26.43 -4.21
C GLU A 210 -14.42 26.15 -2.71
N CYS A 211 -13.35 26.51 -1.99
CA CYS A 211 -13.27 26.30 -0.55
C CYS A 211 -14.09 27.34 0.20
N VAL A 212 -15.21 26.94 0.78
CA VAL A 212 -16.11 27.84 1.53
C VAL A 212 -15.86 27.82 3.05
N LEU A 213 -15.25 26.74 3.56
CA LEU A 213 -14.84 26.64 4.96
C LEU A 213 -13.51 25.91 5.05
N ALA A 214 -12.45 26.61 5.47
CA ALA A 214 -11.10 26.08 5.43
C ALA A 214 -10.58 25.67 6.81
N ASN A 215 -9.82 24.58 6.88
CA ASN A 215 -8.97 24.18 8.00
C ASN A 215 -9.66 24.20 9.37
N GLN A 216 -10.88 23.66 9.44
CA GLN A 216 -11.57 23.48 10.68
C GLN A 216 -10.97 22.30 11.45
N TYR A 217 -10.71 22.49 12.73
CA TYR A 217 -10.30 21.39 13.60
C TYR A 217 -11.53 20.66 14.12
N LEU A 218 -11.48 19.34 14.13
CA LEU A 218 -12.48 18.56 14.82
C LEU A 218 -12.24 18.76 16.33
N THR A 219 -13.11 19.57 16.97
CA THR A 219 -13.01 19.87 18.40
C THR A 219 -13.63 18.76 19.23
N GLY A 220 -12.90 18.27 20.21
CA GLY A 220 -13.35 17.22 21.13
C GLY A 220 -12.20 16.69 21.99
N PRO A 221 -12.49 15.82 22.96
CA PRO A 221 -11.43 15.12 23.65
C PRO A 221 -10.55 14.39 22.62
N ARG A 222 -9.26 14.28 22.93
CA ARG A 222 -8.26 13.60 22.06
C ARG A 222 -8.87 12.41 21.36
N MET A 223 -8.62 12.29 20.08
CA MET A 223 -9.18 11.24 19.22
C MET A 223 -8.78 9.86 19.75
N ALA A 224 -9.63 9.28 20.58
CA ALA A 224 -9.38 8.00 21.24
C ALA A 224 -9.98 6.83 20.43
N VAL A 225 -9.80 6.82 19.09
CA VAL A 225 -10.20 5.68 18.28
C VAL A 225 -9.12 4.61 18.39
N GLY A 226 -9.44 3.55 19.13
CA GLY A 226 -8.54 2.41 19.32
C GLY A 226 -8.25 1.62 18.04
N PRO A 227 -7.27 0.70 18.07
CA PRO A 227 -6.97 -0.17 16.95
C PRO A 227 -8.20 -0.97 16.50
N ARG A 228 -8.48 -0.98 15.20
CA ARG A 228 -9.63 -1.66 14.56
C ARG A 228 -11.01 -1.15 15.00
N GLU A 229 -11.07 -0.01 15.69
CA GLU A 229 -12.32 0.61 16.12
C GLU A 229 -12.83 1.63 15.10
N LYS A 230 -14.14 1.89 15.19
CA LYS A 230 -14.87 2.89 14.42
C LYS A 230 -15.56 3.85 15.38
N GLN A 231 -15.56 5.13 15.01
CA GLN A 231 -16.25 6.15 15.79
C GLN A 231 -16.85 7.21 14.88
N ASN A 232 -18.07 7.65 15.20
CA ASN A 232 -18.72 8.75 14.51
C ASN A 232 -18.30 10.09 15.11
N PHE A 233 -18.04 11.05 14.22
CA PHE A 233 -17.71 12.43 14.55
C PHE A 233 -18.65 13.37 13.82
N ARG A 234 -18.92 14.52 14.45
CA ARG A 234 -19.75 15.56 13.86
C ARG A 234 -18.89 16.73 13.42
N LEU A 235 -18.99 17.10 12.16
CA LEU A 235 -18.43 18.33 11.61
C LEU A 235 -19.38 19.48 11.93
N ASP A 236 -18.86 20.59 12.41
CA ASP A 236 -19.69 21.77 12.72
C ASP A 236 -19.99 22.54 11.44
N LEU A 237 -21.19 22.34 10.90
CA LEU A 237 -21.72 23.02 9.73
C LEU A 237 -22.63 24.20 10.10
N SER A 238 -22.75 24.61 11.37
CA SER A 238 -23.70 25.62 11.86
C SER A 238 -23.53 27.00 11.21
N GLY A 239 -22.31 27.31 10.72
CA GLY A 239 -22.01 28.57 10.03
C GLY A 239 -22.19 28.51 8.51
N VAL A 240 -22.64 27.38 7.94
CA VAL A 240 -22.75 27.19 6.50
C VAL A 240 -24.20 27.14 6.07
N GLN A 241 -24.57 28.03 5.16
CA GLN A 241 -25.86 27.96 4.49
C GLN A 241 -25.70 27.12 3.23
N LEU A 242 -26.18 25.86 3.29
CA LEU A 242 -26.13 24.92 2.17
C LEU A 242 -27.15 25.31 1.10
N ASN A 243 -26.72 25.33 -0.17
CA ASN A 243 -27.55 25.54 -1.34
C ASN A 243 -27.92 24.17 -1.94
N GLU A 244 -29.20 23.88 -2.10
CA GLU A 244 -29.68 22.60 -2.62
C GLU A 244 -29.27 22.31 -4.08
N THR A 245 -28.85 23.33 -4.83
CA THR A 245 -28.41 23.19 -6.22
C THR A 245 -26.90 23.05 -6.37
N SER A 246 -26.16 23.15 -5.30
CA SER A 246 -24.69 23.07 -5.29
C SER A 246 -24.18 21.66 -4.92
N GLU A 247 -23.02 21.33 -5.45
CA GLU A 247 -22.30 20.10 -5.09
C GLU A 247 -21.29 20.39 -3.97
N TYR A 248 -21.31 19.57 -2.92
CA TYR A 248 -20.45 19.77 -1.74
C TYR A 248 -19.49 18.61 -1.55
N PHE A 249 -18.22 18.95 -1.23
CA PHE A 249 -17.19 18.00 -0.87
C PHE A 249 -16.59 18.36 0.47
N VAL A 250 -16.38 17.34 1.31
CA VAL A 250 -15.64 17.48 2.56
C VAL A 250 -14.27 16.82 2.38
N LYS A 251 -13.22 17.61 2.58
CA LYS A 251 -11.84 17.12 2.65
C LYS A 251 -11.48 16.91 4.12
N VAL A 252 -11.11 15.68 4.49
CA VAL A 252 -10.65 15.35 5.84
C VAL A 252 -9.17 14.98 5.79
N GLN A 253 -8.37 15.58 6.66
CA GLN A 253 -6.93 15.36 6.75
C GLN A 253 -6.56 14.95 8.18
N PHE A 254 -5.68 13.97 8.29
CA PHE A 254 -5.07 13.55 9.55
C PHE A 254 -3.64 14.09 9.58
N LYS A 255 -3.32 14.90 10.57
CA LYS A 255 -1.99 15.47 10.78
C LYS A 255 -1.46 14.98 12.11
N LEU A 256 -0.17 14.66 12.17
CA LEU A 256 0.47 14.42 13.47
C LEU A 256 0.38 15.69 14.31
N ALA A 257 -0.08 15.56 15.55
CA ALA A 257 -0.13 16.68 16.48
C ALA A 257 1.28 17.25 16.72
N ASN A 258 1.38 18.57 16.76
CA ASN A 258 2.64 19.25 17.03
C ASN A 258 3.23 18.75 18.36
N ASN A 259 4.48 18.27 18.33
CA ASN A 259 5.31 17.71 19.41
C ASN A 259 5.44 16.17 19.42
N LYS A 260 5.20 15.47 18.26
CA LYS A 260 5.54 14.05 18.14
C LYS A 260 6.32 13.74 16.87
#